data_76d710a5f8e47f5d24cafa8b9e2b6dd0
#
_entry.id   76d710a5f8e47f5d24cafa8b9e2b6dd0
#
_cell.length_a   1.000
_cell.length_b   1.000
_cell.length_c   1.000
_cell.angle_alpha   90.00
_cell.angle_beta   90.00
_cell.angle_gamma   90.00
#
_symmetry.space_group_name_H-M   'P 1'
#
loop_
_entity.id
_entity.type
_entity.pdbx_description
1 polymer ?
#
loop_
_entity_poly.entity_id
_entity_poly.type
_entity_poly.pdbx_seq_one_letter_code
_entity_poly.pdbx_strand_id
1 'polypeptide(L)'
;MATPLAYTARYSHSPATVRAAFANELYWKDRITEVGGPNARLESVTISGDEVRVEMVQAIAAEKLPPAITAVRPGDLVIPRVEHWSGDTATFEARVDGAPAQVRGTVTLSADGSGTTVAVEGTIEVKIPLFGGKIEKAIDEHLTELLKNEAEFTENWIASH
;
A
#
# COMPACT_ATOMS: atom_id res chain seq x y z
N MET A 1 5.92 14.36 15.12
CA MET A 1 4.58 13.78 15.37
C MET A 1 4.30 12.69 14.34
N ALA A 2 3.42 11.78 14.68
CA ALA A 2 3.02 10.73 13.76
C ALA A 2 1.50 10.72 13.63
N THR A 3 1.01 10.40 12.44
CA THR A 3 -0.42 10.32 12.15
C THR A 3 -0.81 8.85 11.99
N PRO A 4 -1.84 8.37 12.72
CA PRO A 4 -2.29 7.00 12.54
C PRO A 4 -2.94 6.79 11.18
N LEU A 5 -2.71 5.62 10.59
CA LEU A 5 -3.36 5.17 9.37
C LEU A 5 -4.25 3.99 9.74
N ALA A 6 -5.51 4.06 9.36
CA ALA A 6 -6.45 2.96 9.56
C ALA A 6 -7.37 2.86 8.36
N TYR A 7 -7.48 1.65 7.79
CA TYR A 7 -8.34 1.42 6.65
C TYR A 7 -8.89 0.00 6.71
N THR A 8 -10.15 -0.17 6.40
CA THR A 8 -10.78 -1.49 6.31
C THR A 8 -11.53 -1.61 4.99
N ALA A 9 -11.51 -2.82 4.43
CA ALA A 9 -12.28 -3.16 3.25
C ALA A 9 -12.81 -4.58 3.40
N ARG A 10 -13.74 -4.96 2.53
CA ARG A 10 -14.27 -6.31 2.50
C ARG A 10 -14.17 -6.88 1.10
N TYR A 11 -13.63 -8.10 1.02
CA TYR A 11 -13.62 -8.88 -0.22
C TYR A 11 -14.75 -9.91 -0.18
N SER A 12 -15.34 -10.20 -1.34
CA SER A 12 -16.39 -11.22 -1.45
C SER A 12 -15.85 -12.64 -1.53
N HIS A 13 -14.54 -12.81 -1.33
CA HIS A 13 -13.83 -14.08 -1.44
C HIS A 13 -13.29 -14.51 -0.07
N SER A 14 -13.12 -15.82 0.14
CA SER A 14 -12.59 -16.34 1.40
C SER A 14 -11.14 -15.92 1.63
N PRO A 15 -10.66 -15.90 2.90
CA PRO A 15 -9.25 -15.59 3.18
C PRO A 15 -8.28 -16.49 2.41
N ALA A 16 -8.60 -17.77 2.24
CA ALA A 16 -7.77 -18.70 1.48
C ALA A 16 -7.65 -18.27 0.00
N THR A 17 -8.75 -17.83 -0.60
CA THR A 17 -8.76 -17.32 -1.98
C THR A 17 -7.97 -16.05 -2.13
N VAL A 18 -8.11 -15.13 -1.16
CA VAL A 18 -7.34 -13.87 -1.15
C VAL A 18 -5.85 -14.17 -1.00
N ARG A 19 -5.48 -15.06 -0.08
CA ARG A 19 -4.08 -15.46 0.09
C ARG A 19 -3.50 -16.12 -1.16
N ALA A 20 -4.30 -16.92 -1.88
CA ALA A 20 -3.87 -17.54 -3.13
C ALA A 20 -3.53 -16.49 -4.19
N ALA A 21 -4.30 -15.40 -4.26
CA ALA A 21 -3.99 -14.28 -5.15
C ALA A 21 -2.65 -13.64 -4.75
N PHE A 22 -2.44 -13.38 -3.46
CA PHE A 22 -1.20 -12.77 -2.97
C PHE A 22 0.02 -13.69 -3.15
N ALA A 23 -0.18 -14.98 -3.29
CA ALA A 23 0.88 -15.94 -3.58
C ALA A 23 1.08 -16.16 -5.10
N ASN A 24 0.54 -15.28 -5.92
CA ASN A 24 0.66 -15.34 -7.38
C ASN A 24 1.42 -14.11 -7.88
N GLU A 25 2.58 -14.33 -8.49
CA GLU A 25 3.41 -13.23 -9.00
C GLU A 25 2.68 -12.36 -10.03
N LEU A 26 1.81 -12.96 -10.85
CA LEU A 26 1.02 -12.22 -11.84
C LEU A 26 0.13 -11.17 -11.17
N TYR A 27 -0.46 -11.50 -10.03
CA TYR A 27 -1.26 -10.54 -9.27
C TYR A 27 -0.47 -9.27 -8.96
N TRP A 28 0.76 -9.41 -8.47
CA TRP A 28 1.59 -8.27 -8.12
C TRP A 28 2.04 -7.47 -9.34
N LYS A 29 2.33 -8.16 -10.44
CA LYS A 29 2.66 -7.49 -11.72
C LYS A 29 1.50 -6.66 -12.22
N ASP A 30 0.31 -7.24 -12.23
CA ASP A 30 -0.89 -6.55 -12.69
C ASP A 30 -1.25 -5.38 -11.77
N ARG A 31 -1.14 -5.57 -10.47
CA ARG A 31 -1.44 -4.54 -9.48
C ARG A 31 -0.53 -3.33 -9.62
N ILE A 32 0.77 -3.54 -9.72
CA ILE A 32 1.70 -2.42 -9.85
C ILE A 32 1.49 -1.65 -11.16
N THR A 33 1.11 -2.34 -12.21
CA THR A 33 0.82 -1.73 -13.51
C THR A 33 -0.45 -0.88 -13.45
N GLU A 34 -1.50 -1.39 -12.81
CA GLU A 34 -2.81 -0.72 -12.78
C GLU A 34 -2.91 0.40 -11.76
N VAL A 35 -2.33 0.21 -10.57
CA VAL A 35 -2.55 1.14 -9.45
C VAL A 35 -1.27 1.66 -8.81
N GLY A 36 -0.11 1.37 -9.37
CA GLY A 36 1.16 1.75 -8.75
C GLY A 36 1.60 3.20 -8.98
N GLY A 37 0.96 3.90 -9.92
CA GLY A 37 1.34 5.27 -10.26
C GLY A 37 2.35 5.36 -11.40
N PRO A 38 2.80 6.56 -11.74
CA PRO A 38 3.72 6.78 -12.86
C PRO A 38 5.09 6.14 -12.59
N ASN A 39 5.62 5.44 -13.58
CA ASN A 39 6.93 4.77 -13.52
C ASN A 39 7.05 3.74 -12.37
N ALA A 40 5.92 3.25 -11.87
CA ALA A 40 5.92 2.21 -10.84
C ALA A 40 6.46 0.90 -11.39
N ARG A 41 7.14 0.13 -10.54
CA ARG A 41 7.73 -1.15 -10.94
C ARG A 41 7.73 -2.14 -9.80
N LEU A 42 7.67 -3.41 -10.17
CA LEU A 42 7.85 -4.52 -9.24
C LEU A 42 9.33 -4.91 -9.24
N GLU A 43 9.95 -4.87 -8.06
CA GLU A 43 11.36 -5.24 -7.93
C GLU A 43 11.52 -6.73 -7.74
N SER A 44 10.75 -7.33 -6.84
CA SER A 44 10.81 -8.78 -6.59
C SER A 44 9.56 -9.30 -5.90
N VAL A 45 9.24 -10.57 -6.17
CA VAL A 45 8.25 -11.34 -5.43
C VAL A 45 8.91 -12.65 -5.06
N THR A 46 8.97 -12.94 -3.76
CA THR A 46 9.53 -14.19 -3.25
C THR A 46 8.44 -14.93 -2.51
N ILE A 47 8.14 -16.16 -2.95
CA ILE A 47 7.08 -16.98 -2.38
C ILE A 47 7.71 -18.24 -1.79
N SER A 48 7.45 -18.50 -0.51
CA SER A 48 7.99 -19.66 0.19
C SER A 48 6.96 -20.15 1.21
N GLY A 49 6.23 -21.22 0.89
CA GLY A 49 5.16 -21.73 1.76
C GLY A 49 4.08 -20.68 1.98
N ASP A 50 3.82 -20.34 3.24
CA ASP A 50 2.82 -19.33 3.63
C ASP A 50 3.36 -17.90 3.58
N GLU A 51 4.62 -17.73 3.18
CA GLU A 51 5.25 -16.43 3.20
C GLU A 51 5.39 -15.86 1.79
N VAL A 52 5.06 -14.57 1.66
CA VAL A 52 5.20 -13.84 0.41
C VAL A 52 5.87 -12.49 0.74
N ARG A 53 7.01 -12.24 0.11
CA ARG A 53 7.70 -10.97 0.26
C ARG A 53 7.70 -10.24 -1.07
N VAL A 54 7.19 -9.02 -1.07
CA VAL A 54 7.07 -8.20 -2.27
C VAL A 54 7.85 -6.91 -2.08
N GLU A 55 8.72 -6.61 -3.02
CA GLU A 55 9.42 -5.32 -3.06
C GLU A 55 8.99 -4.60 -4.32
N MET A 56 8.52 -3.37 -4.15
CA MET A 56 8.00 -2.58 -5.26
C MET A 56 8.37 -1.11 -5.09
N VAL A 57 8.30 -0.39 -6.20
CA VAL A 57 8.46 1.07 -6.18
C VAL A 57 7.18 1.64 -6.77
N GLN A 58 6.48 2.43 -5.95
CA GLN A 58 5.29 3.15 -6.35
C GLN A 58 5.61 4.62 -6.50
N ALA A 59 4.71 5.39 -7.09
CA ALA A 59 4.92 6.82 -7.25
C ALA A 59 3.59 7.57 -7.19
N ILE A 60 3.68 8.82 -6.77
CA ILE A 60 2.56 9.76 -6.79
C ILE A 60 2.94 10.88 -7.73
N ALA A 61 2.12 11.12 -8.75
CA ALA A 61 2.35 12.19 -9.70
C ALA A 61 2.34 13.57 -9.02
N ALA A 62 3.25 14.44 -9.40
CA ALA A 62 3.38 15.77 -8.79
C ALA A 62 2.06 16.56 -8.86
N GLU A 63 1.31 16.44 -9.95
CA GLU A 63 0.02 17.13 -10.12
C GLU A 63 -1.06 16.67 -9.15
N LYS A 64 -0.89 15.52 -8.51
CA LYS A 64 -1.82 15.00 -7.49
C LYS A 64 -1.42 15.37 -6.07
N LEU A 65 -0.31 16.08 -5.91
CA LEU A 65 0.21 16.44 -4.60
C LEU A 65 -0.24 17.84 -4.21
N PRO A 66 -0.51 18.09 -2.91
CA PRO A 66 -0.75 19.45 -2.43
C PRO A 66 0.45 20.37 -2.70
N PRO A 67 0.23 21.66 -2.98
CA PRO A 67 1.32 22.60 -3.21
C PRO A 67 2.36 22.65 -2.08
N ALA A 68 1.94 22.42 -0.83
CA ALA A 68 2.87 22.40 0.30
C ALA A 68 3.93 21.30 0.16
N ILE A 69 3.59 20.17 -0.45
CA ILE A 69 4.53 19.06 -0.67
C ILE A 69 5.47 19.38 -1.84
N THR A 70 4.92 19.85 -2.96
CA THR A 70 5.74 20.16 -4.14
C THR A 70 6.67 21.35 -3.91
N ALA A 71 6.33 22.25 -2.98
CA ALA A 71 7.20 23.34 -2.58
C ALA A 71 8.45 22.83 -1.83
N VAL A 72 8.29 21.78 -1.03
CA VAL A 72 9.41 21.17 -0.29
C VAL A 72 10.20 20.21 -1.17
N ARG A 73 9.49 19.44 -1.99
CA ARG A 73 10.11 18.45 -2.88
C ARG A 73 9.41 18.48 -4.23
N PRO A 74 10.02 19.15 -5.23
CA PRO A 74 9.45 19.21 -6.58
C PRO A 74 9.45 17.84 -7.26
N GLY A 75 8.49 17.63 -8.14
CA GLY A 75 8.39 16.43 -8.94
C GLY A 75 7.54 15.35 -8.30
N ASP A 76 7.52 14.18 -8.93
CA ASP A 76 6.77 13.03 -8.44
C ASP A 76 7.41 12.48 -7.17
N LEU A 77 6.59 11.94 -6.26
CA LEU A 77 7.11 11.21 -5.11
C LEU A 77 7.39 9.77 -5.53
N VAL A 78 8.60 9.31 -5.24
CA VAL A 78 9.03 7.93 -5.47
C VAL A 78 9.01 7.22 -4.13
N ILE A 79 8.30 6.09 -4.07
CA ILE A 79 7.97 5.42 -2.82
C ILE A 79 8.34 3.94 -2.90
N PRO A 80 9.56 3.56 -2.47
CA PRO A 80 9.89 2.15 -2.25
C PRO A 80 8.99 1.57 -1.16
N ARG A 81 8.43 0.39 -1.42
CA ARG A 81 7.51 -0.30 -0.50
C ARG A 81 7.86 -1.77 -0.42
N VAL A 82 7.89 -2.29 0.79
CA VAL A 82 8.08 -3.72 1.06
C VAL A 82 6.87 -4.22 1.81
N GLU A 83 6.35 -5.36 1.39
CA GLU A 83 5.20 -6.01 2.00
C GLU A 83 5.58 -7.45 2.27
N HIS A 84 5.43 -7.92 3.50
CA HIS A 84 5.79 -9.28 3.88
C HIS A 84 4.58 -9.96 4.50
N TRP A 85 4.02 -10.93 3.77
CA TRP A 85 2.88 -11.73 4.20
C TRP A 85 3.35 -13.01 4.87
N SER A 86 2.71 -13.36 5.98
CA SER A 86 2.87 -14.64 6.66
C SER A 86 1.46 -15.12 7.05
N GLY A 87 0.91 -16.04 6.28
CA GLY A 87 -0.48 -16.47 6.45
C GLY A 87 -1.46 -15.32 6.21
N ASP A 88 -2.32 -15.04 7.19
CA ASP A 88 -3.36 -14.01 7.11
C ASP A 88 -2.90 -12.62 7.54
N THR A 89 -1.63 -12.46 7.87
CA THR A 89 -1.10 -11.17 8.34
C THR A 89 0.08 -10.73 7.49
N ALA A 90 0.24 -9.42 7.41
CA ALA A 90 1.40 -8.83 6.75
C ALA A 90 1.94 -7.65 7.53
N THR A 91 3.21 -7.37 7.32
CA THR A 91 3.80 -6.09 7.67
C THR A 91 4.10 -5.35 6.38
N PHE A 92 4.03 -4.04 6.42
CA PHE A 92 4.46 -3.22 5.30
C PHE A 92 5.27 -2.04 5.77
N GLU A 93 6.16 -1.60 4.90
CA GLU A 93 6.99 -0.45 5.15
C GLU A 93 7.19 0.29 3.82
N ALA A 94 6.95 1.58 3.83
CA ALA A 94 7.14 2.44 2.68
C ALA A 94 7.84 3.71 3.13
N ARG A 95 8.70 4.23 2.28
CA ARG A 95 9.38 5.50 2.54
C ARG A 95 9.34 6.36 1.30
N VAL A 96 9.46 7.66 1.48
CA VAL A 96 9.58 8.57 0.35
C VAL A 96 11.06 8.79 0.06
N ASP A 97 11.44 8.49 -1.17
CA ASP A 97 12.84 8.62 -1.58
C ASP A 97 13.26 10.11 -1.56
N GLY A 98 14.37 10.37 -0.87
CA GLY A 98 14.91 11.73 -0.75
C GLY A 98 14.17 12.63 0.24
N ALA A 99 13.31 12.09 1.11
CA ALA A 99 12.58 12.87 2.10
C ALA A 99 12.49 12.10 3.42
N PRO A 100 12.40 12.80 4.58
CA PRO A 100 12.30 12.14 5.89
C PRO A 100 10.85 11.72 6.19
N ALA A 101 10.26 10.92 5.30
CA ALA A 101 8.88 10.45 5.41
C ALA A 101 8.82 8.94 5.29
N GLN A 102 8.05 8.30 6.16
CA GLN A 102 7.85 6.85 6.12
C GLN A 102 6.46 6.48 6.61
N VAL A 103 5.99 5.33 6.13
CA VAL A 103 4.76 4.70 6.59
C VAL A 103 5.08 3.25 6.91
N ARG A 104 4.61 2.77 8.04
CA ARG A 104 4.77 1.36 8.41
C ARG A 104 3.51 0.87 9.10
N GLY A 105 3.24 -0.40 8.99
CA GLY A 105 2.08 -0.97 9.64
C GLY A 105 1.86 -2.44 9.37
N THR A 106 0.63 -2.87 9.62
CA THR A 106 0.22 -4.26 9.48
C THR A 106 -1.06 -4.35 8.68
N VAL A 107 -1.26 -5.51 8.05
CA VAL A 107 -2.49 -5.87 7.36
C VAL A 107 -2.96 -7.20 7.92
N THR A 108 -4.24 -7.31 8.22
CA THR A 108 -4.83 -8.55 8.75
C THR A 108 -6.04 -8.93 7.91
N LEU A 109 -6.08 -10.20 7.49
CA LEU A 109 -7.24 -10.80 6.83
C LEU A 109 -8.02 -11.60 7.86
N SER A 110 -9.33 -11.39 7.91
CA SER A 110 -10.21 -12.11 8.83
C SER A 110 -11.42 -12.62 8.08
N ALA A 111 -11.83 -13.86 8.36
CA ALA A 111 -13.04 -14.42 7.76
C ALA A 111 -14.26 -13.61 8.21
N ASP A 112 -15.16 -13.32 7.27
CA ASP A 112 -16.36 -12.54 7.49
C ASP A 112 -17.49 -13.16 6.66
N GLY A 113 -18.17 -14.15 7.24
CA GLY A 113 -19.09 -14.97 6.50
C GLY A 113 -18.36 -15.75 5.40
N SER A 114 -18.81 -15.61 4.16
CA SER A 114 -18.15 -16.22 3.00
C SER A 114 -17.04 -15.32 2.43
N GLY A 115 -16.86 -14.12 2.98
CA GLY A 115 -15.89 -13.15 2.51
C GLY A 115 -14.75 -12.94 3.49
N THR A 116 -14.03 -11.86 3.29
CA THR A 116 -12.86 -11.49 4.07
C THR A 116 -12.89 -10.01 4.39
N THR A 117 -12.68 -9.67 5.66
CA THR A 117 -12.39 -8.31 6.06
C THR A 117 -10.88 -8.12 6.06
N VAL A 118 -10.40 -7.07 5.39
CA VAL A 118 -9.01 -6.65 5.44
C VAL A 118 -8.90 -5.40 6.31
N ALA A 119 -8.00 -5.44 7.29
CA ALA A 119 -7.76 -4.32 8.17
C ALA A 119 -6.29 -3.87 8.02
N VAL A 120 -6.10 -2.60 7.71
CA VAL A 120 -4.78 -1.98 7.60
C VAL A 120 -4.62 -1.00 8.75
N GLU A 121 -3.58 -1.15 9.52
CA GLU A 121 -3.25 -0.26 10.62
C GLU A 121 -1.78 0.13 10.54
N GLY A 122 -1.50 1.39 10.73
CA GLY A 122 -0.12 1.83 10.65
C GLY A 122 0.08 3.25 11.15
N THR A 123 1.26 3.76 10.86
CA THR A 123 1.69 5.09 11.29
C THR A 123 2.39 5.78 10.13
N ILE A 124 2.03 7.03 9.90
CA ILE A 124 2.66 7.92 8.94
C ILE A 124 3.51 8.90 9.72
N GLU A 125 4.80 8.98 9.40
CA GLU A 125 5.72 9.88 10.09
C GLU A 125 6.49 10.72 9.09
N VAL A 126 6.43 12.05 9.25
CA VAL A 126 7.18 12.99 8.44
C VAL A 126 7.97 13.90 9.39
N LYS A 127 9.29 13.80 9.36
CA LYS A 127 10.18 14.54 10.25
C LYS A 127 10.61 15.86 9.62
N ILE A 128 9.64 16.74 9.35
CA ILE A 128 9.89 18.09 8.84
C ILE A 128 9.33 19.08 9.86
N PRO A 129 10.18 19.93 10.46
CA PRO A 129 9.72 20.90 11.45
C PRO A 129 8.62 21.81 10.88
N LEU A 130 7.60 22.09 11.66
CA LEU A 130 6.46 22.96 11.38
C LEU A 130 5.47 22.41 10.34
N PHE A 131 5.92 21.63 9.37
CA PHE A 131 5.07 21.14 8.27
C PHE A 131 4.77 19.66 8.32
N GLY A 132 5.45 18.90 9.20
CA GLY A 132 5.34 17.44 9.25
C GLY A 132 3.91 16.95 9.38
N GLY A 133 3.14 17.49 10.34
CA GLY A 133 1.76 17.07 10.56
C GLY A 133 0.83 17.35 9.38
N LYS A 134 1.03 18.47 8.69
CA LYS A 134 0.24 18.83 7.52
C LYS A 134 0.54 17.91 6.34
N ILE A 135 1.81 17.56 6.15
CA ILE A 135 2.24 16.63 5.11
C ILE A 135 1.74 15.23 5.44
N GLU A 136 1.81 14.80 6.70
CA GLU A 136 1.26 13.51 7.15
C GLU A 136 -0.21 13.38 6.83
N LYS A 137 -0.99 14.43 7.05
CA LYS A 137 -2.42 14.42 6.74
C LYS A 137 -2.67 14.27 5.24
N ALA A 138 -1.90 14.95 4.41
CA ALA A 138 -2.00 14.84 2.96
C ALA A 138 -1.62 13.42 2.49
N ILE A 139 -0.61 12.82 3.08
CA ILE A 139 -0.22 11.44 2.80
C ILE A 139 -1.33 10.48 3.21
N ASP A 140 -1.93 10.68 4.38
CA ASP A 140 -3.04 9.86 4.86
C ASP A 140 -4.22 9.85 3.88
N GLU A 141 -4.62 11.01 3.39
CA GLU A 141 -5.69 11.14 2.42
C GLU A 141 -5.36 10.40 1.11
N HIS A 142 -4.12 10.54 0.64
CA HIS A 142 -3.68 9.88 -0.58
C HIS A 142 -3.58 8.36 -0.40
N LEU A 143 -3.04 7.90 0.73
CA LEU A 143 -2.93 6.47 1.01
C LEU A 143 -4.29 5.81 1.17
N THR A 144 -5.25 6.48 1.78
CA THR A 144 -6.61 5.96 1.90
C THR A 144 -7.21 5.70 0.51
N GLU A 145 -7.02 6.63 -0.42
CA GLU A 145 -7.47 6.46 -1.80
C GLU A 145 -6.71 5.35 -2.53
N LEU A 146 -5.39 5.27 -2.32
CA LEU A 146 -4.57 4.20 -2.89
C LEU A 146 -5.02 2.83 -2.39
N LEU A 147 -5.22 2.68 -1.09
CA LEU A 147 -5.66 1.41 -0.49
C LEU A 147 -7.04 1.00 -0.99
N LYS A 148 -7.93 1.97 -1.18
CA LYS A 148 -9.23 1.72 -1.79
C LYS A 148 -9.09 1.19 -3.21
N ASN A 149 -8.23 1.81 -4.01
CA ASN A 149 -7.98 1.39 -5.38
C ASN A 149 -7.35 -0.01 -5.43
N GLU A 150 -6.42 -0.29 -4.52
CA GLU A 150 -5.80 -1.60 -4.41
C GLU A 150 -6.82 -2.68 -4.01
N ALA A 151 -7.74 -2.35 -3.10
CA ALA A 151 -8.78 -3.28 -2.68
C ALA A 151 -9.77 -3.58 -3.84
N GLU A 152 -10.20 -2.58 -4.57
CA GLU A 152 -11.06 -2.74 -5.73
C GLU A 152 -10.36 -3.56 -6.83
N PHE A 153 -9.09 -3.28 -7.07
CA PHE A 153 -8.28 -4.06 -8.01
C PHE A 153 -8.24 -5.53 -7.60
N THR A 154 -7.98 -5.81 -6.32
CA THR A 154 -7.88 -7.17 -5.79
C THR A 154 -9.19 -7.94 -5.98
N GLU A 155 -10.32 -7.32 -5.64
CA GLU A 155 -11.64 -7.92 -5.82
C GLU A 155 -11.89 -8.31 -7.27
N ASN A 156 -11.61 -7.40 -8.20
CA ASN A 156 -11.82 -7.62 -9.62
C ASN A 156 -10.84 -8.63 -10.21
N TRP A 157 -9.59 -8.60 -9.77
CA TRP A 157 -8.58 -9.55 -10.25
C TRP A 157 -8.92 -10.98 -9.87
N ILE A 158 -9.34 -11.21 -8.63
CA ILE A 158 -9.75 -12.53 -8.17
C ILE A 158 -10.97 -13.02 -8.96
N ALA A 159 -11.93 -12.14 -9.20
CA ALA A 159 -13.16 -12.49 -9.94
C ALA A 159 -12.88 -12.89 -11.39
N SER A 160 -11.78 -12.40 -12.01
CA SER A 160 -11.45 -12.66 -13.41
C SER A 160 -10.33 -13.68 -13.61
N HIS A 161 -9.80 -14.22 -12.55
CA HIS A 161 -8.74 -15.24 -12.55
C HIS A 161 -9.12 -16.43 -11.67
#